data_0fb07d051347a31ef7eda3cac298c75e
#
_entry.id   0fb07d051347a31ef7eda3cac298c75e
#
_cell.length_a   1.000
_cell.length_b   1.000
_cell.length_c   1.000
_cell.angle_alpha   90.00
_cell.angle_beta   90.00
_cell.angle_gamma   90.00
#
_symmetry.space_group_name_H-M   'P 1'
#
loop_
_entity.id
_entity.type
_entity.pdbx_description
1 polymer ?
#
loop_
_entity_poly.entity_id
_entity_poly.type
_entity_poly.pdbx_seq_one_letter_code
_entity_poly.pdbx_strand_id
1 'polypeptide(L)'
;MTANGLAKLIEELGELSQVCGKKLAYYHTDEHPDGAGSLRERMQAEMGDVFAAISFVMDKFSLDEQAIDDRAQRKLALFEKWDADDSNGTHAVDAAGGEG
;
A
#
# COMPACT_ATOMS: atom_id res chain seq x y z
N MET A 1 18.76 7.16 -12.58
CA MET A 1 17.62 6.24 -12.42
C MET A 1 16.92 6.09 -13.74
N THR A 2 16.82 4.88 -14.23
CA THR A 2 16.30 4.63 -15.55
C THR A 2 14.77 4.65 -15.57
N ALA A 3 14.20 4.87 -16.75
CA ALA A 3 12.76 4.90 -16.96
C ALA A 3 12.03 5.85 -16.01
N ASN A 4 12.68 6.97 -15.69
CA ASN A 4 12.11 8.04 -14.87
C ASN A 4 11.52 7.53 -13.56
N GLY A 5 12.14 6.51 -12.99
CA GLY A 5 11.73 5.99 -11.70
C GLY A 5 10.68 4.90 -11.75
N LEU A 6 10.17 4.54 -12.93
CA LEU A 6 9.12 3.51 -13.00
C LEU A 6 9.59 2.17 -12.50
N ALA A 7 10.80 1.75 -12.89
CA ALA A 7 11.34 0.47 -12.42
C ALA A 7 11.51 0.48 -10.89
N LYS A 8 11.92 1.63 -10.34
CA LYS A 8 12.09 1.75 -8.90
C LYS A 8 10.73 1.70 -8.18
N LEU A 9 9.72 2.34 -8.74
CA LEU A 9 8.39 2.27 -8.15
C LEU A 9 7.86 0.84 -8.13
N ILE A 10 8.07 0.10 -9.23
CA ILE A 10 7.66 -1.31 -9.29
C ILE A 10 8.38 -2.11 -8.20
N GLU A 11 9.68 -1.88 -8.03
CA GLU A 11 10.48 -2.57 -7.02
C GLU A 11 9.95 -2.29 -5.60
N GLU A 12 9.72 -1.02 -5.29
CA GLU A 12 9.23 -0.66 -3.96
C GLU A 12 7.83 -1.19 -3.68
N LEU A 13 6.97 -1.20 -4.70
CA LEU A 13 5.64 -1.80 -4.55
C LEU A 13 5.74 -3.29 -4.25
N GLY A 14 6.68 -3.97 -4.89
CA GLY A 14 6.91 -5.41 -4.64
C GLY A 14 7.38 -5.67 -3.22
N GLU A 15 8.30 -4.85 -2.72
CA GLU A 15 8.82 -4.98 -1.36
C GLU A 15 7.72 -4.71 -0.33
N LEU A 16 6.91 -3.68 -0.55
CA LEU A 16 5.78 -3.42 0.34
C LEU A 16 4.78 -4.58 0.31
N SER A 17 4.51 -5.11 -0.87
CA SER A 17 3.60 -6.24 -1.02
C SER A 17 4.07 -7.45 -0.21
N GLN A 18 5.38 -7.74 -0.22
CA GLN A 18 5.93 -8.85 0.54
C GLN A 18 5.73 -8.67 2.05
N VAL A 19 6.01 -7.48 2.55
CA VAL A 19 5.86 -7.20 3.98
C VAL A 19 4.39 -7.27 4.40
N CYS A 20 3.50 -6.73 3.58
CA CYS A 20 2.06 -6.81 3.86
C CYS A 20 1.58 -8.25 3.88
N GLY A 21 2.09 -9.10 2.97
CA GLY A 21 1.76 -10.52 2.97
C GLY A 21 2.21 -11.23 4.23
N LYS A 22 3.42 -10.90 4.71
CA LYS A 22 3.91 -11.45 5.97
C LYS A 22 3.05 -11.00 7.15
N LYS A 23 2.67 -9.72 7.18
CA LYS A 23 1.80 -9.22 8.24
C LYS A 23 0.43 -9.87 8.20
N LEU A 24 -0.10 -10.11 7.01
CA LEU A 24 -1.39 -10.79 6.88
C LEU A 24 -1.33 -12.20 7.45
N ALA A 25 -0.24 -12.93 7.19
CA ALA A 25 -0.05 -14.28 7.71
C ALA A 25 0.19 -14.29 9.22
N TYR A 26 0.82 -13.27 9.76
CA TYR A 26 1.15 -13.15 11.19
C TYR A 26 0.43 -11.94 11.77
N TYR A 27 -0.88 -11.92 11.57
CA TYR A 27 -1.71 -10.75 11.83
C TYR A 27 -1.65 -10.24 13.27
N HIS A 28 -1.55 -11.13 14.23
CA HIS A 28 -1.63 -10.78 15.65
C HIS A 28 -0.27 -10.48 16.30
N THR A 29 0.79 -10.46 15.52
CA THR A 29 2.12 -10.20 16.05
C THR A 29 2.94 -9.40 15.05
N ASP A 30 3.93 -8.68 15.55
CA ASP A 30 4.89 -7.99 14.69
C ASP A 30 6.16 -8.80 14.47
N GLU A 31 6.24 -9.99 15.05
CA GLU A 31 7.39 -10.86 14.87
C GLU A 31 7.13 -11.86 13.75
N HIS A 32 8.11 -12.00 12.88
CA HIS A 32 8.03 -12.96 11.77
C HIS A 32 9.21 -13.93 11.88
N PRO A 33 9.00 -15.21 11.55
CA PRO A 33 10.07 -16.22 11.65
C PRO A 33 11.32 -15.91 10.83
N ASP A 34 11.24 -15.01 9.84
CA ASP A 34 12.41 -14.65 9.04
C ASP A 34 13.44 -13.85 9.84
N GLY A 35 13.10 -13.37 11.02
CA GLY A 35 14.04 -12.69 11.89
C GLY A 35 14.54 -11.34 11.38
N ALA A 36 13.82 -10.73 10.43
CA ALA A 36 14.29 -9.51 9.80
C ALA A 36 13.76 -8.23 10.46
N GLY A 37 13.29 -8.33 11.70
CA GLY A 37 12.83 -7.17 12.45
C GLY A 37 11.31 -7.09 12.57
N SER A 38 10.86 -6.07 13.26
CA SER A 38 9.44 -5.85 13.50
C SER A 38 8.68 -5.61 12.19
N LEU A 39 7.59 -6.34 11.99
CA LEU A 39 6.75 -6.14 10.81
C LEU A 39 6.17 -4.73 10.77
N ARG A 40 5.83 -4.17 11.95
CA ARG A 40 5.33 -2.80 12.02
C ARG A 40 6.34 -1.81 11.48
N GLU A 41 7.59 -1.93 11.93
CA GLU A 41 8.65 -1.01 11.47
C GLU A 41 8.95 -1.22 9.99
N ARG A 42 8.91 -2.47 9.55
CA ARG A 42 9.15 -2.80 8.15
C ARG A 42 8.05 -2.24 7.25
N MET A 43 6.79 -2.32 7.67
CA MET A 43 5.69 -1.71 6.92
C MET A 43 5.87 -0.20 6.80
N GLN A 44 6.25 0.44 7.91
CA GLN A 44 6.48 1.89 7.89
C GLN A 44 7.60 2.27 6.91
N ALA A 45 8.70 1.54 6.95
CA ALA A 45 9.83 1.81 6.07
C ALA A 45 9.45 1.61 4.60
N GLU A 46 8.77 0.50 4.30
CA GLU A 46 8.39 0.20 2.91
C GLU A 46 7.35 1.19 2.40
N MET A 47 6.42 1.62 3.24
CA MET A 47 5.45 2.64 2.84
C MET A 47 6.14 3.97 2.54
N GLY A 48 7.12 4.34 3.35
CA GLY A 48 7.91 5.54 3.08
C GLY A 48 8.64 5.46 1.75
N ASP A 49 9.23 4.29 1.46
CA ASP A 49 9.94 4.08 0.20
C ASP A 49 8.98 4.20 -0.99
N VAL A 50 7.77 3.65 -0.86
CA VAL A 50 6.75 3.75 -1.91
C VAL A 50 6.31 5.21 -2.10
N PHE A 51 6.09 5.93 -1.01
CA PHE A 51 5.72 7.35 -1.10
C PHE A 51 6.80 8.15 -1.86
N ALA A 52 8.07 7.89 -1.54
CA ALA A 52 9.16 8.57 -2.22
C ALA A 52 9.19 8.24 -3.71
N ALA A 53 9.02 6.97 -4.05
CA ALA A 53 9.03 6.53 -5.45
C ALA A 53 7.84 7.12 -6.22
N ILE A 54 6.67 7.19 -5.58
CA ILE A 54 5.49 7.82 -6.18
C ILE A 54 5.77 9.29 -6.47
N SER A 55 6.31 10.02 -5.49
CA SER A 55 6.62 11.43 -5.64
C SER A 55 7.60 11.67 -6.78
N PHE A 56 8.62 10.81 -6.87
CA PHE A 56 9.61 10.93 -7.91
C PHE A 56 8.99 10.75 -9.31
N VAL A 57 8.15 9.72 -9.46
CA VAL A 57 7.49 9.44 -10.73
C VAL A 57 6.51 10.56 -11.10
N MET A 58 5.77 11.06 -10.11
CA MET A 58 4.85 12.18 -10.35
C MET A 58 5.58 13.37 -10.93
N ASP A 59 6.74 13.68 -10.38
CA ASP A 59 7.54 14.80 -10.88
C ASP A 59 8.06 14.55 -12.29
N LYS A 60 8.62 13.36 -12.51
CA LYS A 60 9.25 13.06 -13.80
C LYS A 60 8.26 12.98 -14.96
N PHE A 61 7.04 12.58 -14.69
CA PHE A 61 6.00 12.50 -15.72
C PHE A 61 5.03 13.67 -15.70
N SER A 62 5.27 14.65 -14.84
CA SER A 62 4.40 15.84 -14.69
C SER A 62 2.94 15.43 -14.48
N LEU A 63 2.72 14.46 -13.63
CA LEU A 63 1.37 14.00 -13.32
C LEU A 63 0.64 15.04 -12.47
N ASP A 64 -0.67 15.05 -12.56
CA ASP A 64 -1.51 16.00 -11.84
C ASP A 64 -1.67 15.52 -10.39
N GLU A 65 -0.96 16.19 -9.49
CA GLU A 65 -0.97 15.85 -8.07
C GLU A 65 -2.38 15.96 -7.48
N GLN A 66 -3.14 16.98 -7.88
CA GLN A 66 -4.50 17.15 -7.35
C GLN A 66 -5.41 16.00 -7.77
N ALA A 67 -5.29 15.55 -9.02
CA ALA A 67 -6.08 14.43 -9.50
C ALA A 67 -5.76 13.16 -8.71
N ILE A 68 -4.48 12.94 -8.42
CA ILE A 68 -4.04 11.78 -7.63
C ILE A 68 -4.61 11.87 -6.21
N ASP A 69 -4.50 13.05 -5.60
CA ASP A 69 -4.99 13.25 -4.23
C ASP A 69 -6.50 13.07 -4.16
N ASP A 70 -7.24 13.62 -5.10
CA ASP A 70 -8.69 13.47 -5.13
C ASP A 70 -9.09 12.00 -5.24
N ARG A 71 -8.38 11.24 -6.08
CA ARG A 71 -8.66 9.81 -6.22
C ARG A 71 -8.34 9.08 -4.91
N ALA A 72 -7.22 9.42 -4.28
CA ALA A 72 -6.82 8.80 -3.01
C ALA A 72 -7.87 9.05 -1.93
N GLN A 73 -8.42 10.26 -1.86
CA GLN A 73 -9.45 10.59 -0.87
C GLN A 73 -10.71 9.76 -1.11
N ARG A 74 -11.12 9.61 -2.38
CA ARG A 74 -12.31 8.80 -2.69
C ARG A 74 -12.11 7.34 -2.33
N LYS A 75 -10.92 6.81 -2.61
CA LYS A 75 -10.60 5.42 -2.25
C LYS A 75 -10.55 5.21 -0.75
N LEU A 76 -9.97 6.17 -0.03
CA LEU A 76 -9.92 6.07 1.42
C LEU A 76 -11.32 5.99 2.02
N ALA A 77 -12.22 6.84 1.54
CA ALA A 77 -13.61 6.80 2.01
C ALA A 77 -14.27 5.46 1.73
N LEU A 78 -13.97 4.88 0.57
CA LEU A 78 -14.50 3.57 0.21
C LEU A 78 -13.95 2.47 1.11
N PHE A 79 -12.64 2.49 1.38
CA PHE A 79 -12.02 1.52 2.27
C PHE A 79 -12.62 1.60 3.67
N GLU A 80 -12.84 2.81 4.17
CA GLU A 80 -13.43 3.01 5.48
C GLU A 80 -14.86 2.47 5.54
N LYS A 81 -15.61 2.64 4.44
CA LYS A 81 -16.94 2.08 4.35
C LYS A 81 -16.91 0.55 4.38
N TRP A 82 -16.01 -0.06 3.63
CA TRP A 82 -15.86 -1.51 3.63
C TRP A 82 -15.47 -2.03 5.00
N ASP A 83 -14.58 -1.34 5.68
CA ASP A 83 -14.15 -1.73 7.02
C ASP A 83 -15.33 -1.70 8.00
N ALA A 84 -16.15 -0.68 7.94
CA ALA A 84 -17.35 -0.59 8.78
C ALA A 84 -18.35 -1.69 8.46
N ASP A 85 -18.55 -1.98 7.17
CA ASP A 85 -19.45 -3.06 6.74
C ASP A 85 -18.96 -4.41 7.21
N ASP A 86 -17.66 -4.66 7.14
CA ASP A 86 -17.06 -5.90 7.62
C ASP A 86 -17.25 -6.05 9.12
N SER A 87 -17.09 -4.96 9.86
CA SER A 87 -17.30 -4.96 11.31
C SER A 87 -18.74 -5.33 11.67
N ASN A 88 -19.69 -5.01 10.78
CA ASN A 88 -21.08 -5.35 10.97
C ASN A 88 -21.47 -6.68 10.33
N GLY A 89 -20.50 -7.36 9.71
CA GLY A 89 -20.75 -8.63 9.04
C GLY A 89 -21.56 -8.48 7.76
N THR A 90 -21.60 -7.30 7.19
CA THR A 90 -22.44 -7.04 6.00
C THR A 90 -21.63 -6.96 4.70
N HIS A 91 -20.33 -7.03 4.80
CA HIS A 91 -19.46 -6.95 3.63
C HIS A 91 -18.47 -8.10 3.67
N ALA A 92 -18.54 -8.98 2.67
CA ALA A 92 -17.58 -10.06 2.59
C ALA A 92 -16.25 -9.52 2.10
N VAL A 93 -15.19 -9.94 2.76
CA VAL A 93 -13.85 -9.59 2.29
C VAL A 93 -13.61 -10.38 1.02
N ASP A 94 -13.46 -9.67 -0.06
CA ASP A 94 -13.24 -10.29 -1.35
C ASP A 94 -12.08 -9.55 -2.01
N ALA A 95 -10.97 -10.23 -2.10
CA ALA A 95 -9.77 -9.63 -2.67
C ALA A 95 -10.00 -9.16 -4.10
N ALA A 96 -10.90 -9.83 -4.81
CA ALA A 96 -11.21 -9.47 -6.17
C ALA A 96 -12.20 -8.32 -6.25
N GLY A 97 -12.83 -8.00 -5.14
CA GLY A 97 -13.83 -6.96 -5.11
C GLY A 97 -13.27 -5.61 -5.35
N GLY A 98 -12.16 -5.52 -5.94
CA GLY A 98 -11.57 -4.26 -6.22
C GLY A 98 -12.51 -3.41 -7.05
N GLU A 99 -13.00 -2.39 -6.45
CA GLU A 99 -13.70 -1.37 -7.14
C GLU A 99 -12.70 -0.53 -7.88
N GLY A 100 -11.91 -1.09 -8.56
CA GLY A 100 -10.93 -0.48 -9.42
C GLY A 100 -10.56 0.94 -9.30
#